data_db3c5da5d4237a71c845be54ac23f5a9
#
_entry.id   db3c5da5d4237a71c845be54ac23f5a9
#
_cell.length_a   1.000
_cell.length_b   1.000
_cell.length_c   1.000
_cell.angle_alpha   90.00
_cell.angle_beta   90.00
_cell.angle_gamma   90.00
#
_symmetry.space_group_name_H-M   'P 1'
#
loop_
_entity.id
_entity.type
_entity.pdbx_description
1 polymer ?
#
loop_
_entity_poly.entity_id
_entity_poly.type
_entity_poly.pdbx_seq_one_letter_code
_entity_poly.pdbx_strand_id
1 'polypeptide(L)'
;MTYHGFKPNDVVRKALSEAHIFAYPSTWVETSCISAIEALSAGVQIVCPNLGALPETTGNFATMYQWNENQQFHANVFANFLKGAVDNYKSEDMLRKLAFAKNWADNFYSWDMRANEWIGMLNGLLQIEEAKKKVANGQGA
;
A
#
# COMPACT_ATOMS: atom_id res chain seq x y z
N MET A 1 23.40 4.94 10.88
CA MET A 1 22.10 4.25 10.95
C MET A 1 21.77 3.98 12.41
N THR A 2 20.56 4.30 12.87
CA THR A 2 20.12 4.08 14.24
C THR A 2 19.03 3.00 14.26
N TYR A 3 19.23 1.96 15.08
CA TYR A 3 18.23 0.92 15.30
C TYR A 3 17.39 1.29 16.53
N HIS A 4 16.08 1.45 16.33
CA HIS A 4 15.14 1.87 17.39
C HIS A 4 14.42 0.72 18.09
N GLY A 5 14.61 -0.52 17.65
CA GLY A 5 13.87 -1.68 18.15
C GLY A 5 12.38 -1.60 17.84
N PHE A 6 11.61 -2.46 18.51
CA PHE A 6 10.14 -2.41 18.43
C PHE A 6 9.61 -1.12 19.04
N LYS A 7 8.69 -0.45 18.33
CA LYS A 7 8.01 0.77 18.79
C LYS A 7 6.50 0.65 18.59
N PRO A 8 5.70 1.32 19.45
CA PRO A 8 4.26 1.47 19.24
C PRO A 8 3.95 2.18 17.92
N ASN A 9 2.76 1.91 17.37
CA ASN A 9 2.37 2.42 16.05
C ASN A 9 2.34 3.96 15.97
N ASP A 10 1.94 4.66 17.02
CA ASP A 10 1.95 6.12 17.09
C ASP A 10 3.35 6.71 16.92
N VAL A 11 4.37 6.07 17.50
CA VAL A 11 5.78 6.44 17.33
C VAL A 11 6.24 6.20 15.89
N VAL A 12 5.85 5.07 15.29
CA VAL A 12 6.17 4.75 13.90
C VAL A 12 5.52 5.76 12.94
N ARG A 13 4.25 6.08 13.13
CA ARG A 13 3.52 7.06 12.32
C ARG A 13 4.13 8.45 12.42
N LYS A 14 4.55 8.86 13.64
CA LYS A 14 5.28 10.11 13.81
C LYS A 14 6.60 10.10 13.04
N ALA A 15 7.38 9.03 13.12
CA ALA A 15 8.63 8.90 12.35
C ALA A 15 8.38 8.97 10.85
N LEU A 16 7.31 8.33 10.35
CA LEU A 16 6.92 8.43 8.93
C LEU A 16 6.56 9.86 8.52
N SER A 17 5.86 10.62 9.38
CA SER A 17 5.50 12.01 9.07
C SER A 17 6.71 12.96 8.97
N GLU A 18 7.85 12.57 9.51
CA GLU A 18 9.12 13.31 9.46
C GLU A 18 10.09 12.73 8.39
N ALA A 19 9.79 11.55 7.84
CA ALA A 19 10.62 10.89 6.86
C ALA A 19 10.39 11.42 5.43
N HIS A 20 11.39 11.28 4.58
CA HIS A 20 11.29 11.60 3.15
C HIS A 20 11.21 10.36 2.27
N ILE A 21 11.87 9.28 2.70
CA ILE A 21 11.97 8.02 1.95
C ILE A 21 11.74 6.85 2.91
N PHE A 22 10.81 5.98 2.54
CA PHE A 22 10.61 4.67 3.16
C PHE A 22 11.37 3.62 2.34
N ALA A 23 12.55 3.25 2.83
CA ALA A 23 13.43 2.26 2.22
C ALA A 23 13.02 0.85 2.67
N TYR A 24 12.37 0.09 1.78
CA TYR A 24 11.77 -1.20 2.11
C TYR A 24 12.29 -2.33 1.18
N PRO A 25 13.51 -2.84 1.40
CA PRO A 25 14.10 -3.92 0.59
C PRO A 25 13.56 -5.30 1.03
N SER A 26 12.25 -5.50 1.00
CA SER A 26 11.63 -6.75 1.43
C SER A 26 12.10 -7.93 0.58
N THR A 27 12.38 -9.05 1.24
CA THR A 27 12.62 -10.36 0.60
C THR A 27 11.46 -11.32 0.84
N TRP A 28 10.41 -10.85 1.52
CA TRP A 28 9.21 -11.61 1.84
C TRP A 28 8.09 -11.30 0.85
N VAL A 29 7.35 -12.34 0.46
CA VAL A 29 6.16 -12.20 -0.41
C VAL A 29 5.00 -11.70 0.46
N GLU A 30 4.79 -10.38 0.44
CA GLU A 30 3.69 -9.74 1.18
C GLU A 30 2.34 -10.07 0.55
N THR A 31 1.33 -10.28 1.40
CA THR A 31 -0.08 -10.35 0.97
C THR A 31 -0.76 -8.98 1.01
N SER A 32 -0.28 -8.12 1.91
CA SER A 32 -0.59 -6.69 2.03
C SER A 32 0.45 -6.09 2.98
N CYS A 33 0.86 -4.86 2.76
CA CYS A 33 1.90 -4.20 3.56
C CYS A 33 1.36 -2.94 4.23
N ILE A 34 0.93 -3.05 5.49
CA ILE A 34 0.38 -1.91 6.25
C ILE A 34 1.40 -0.77 6.35
N SER A 35 2.69 -1.09 6.55
CA SER A 35 3.75 -0.08 6.62
C SER A 35 3.90 0.72 5.32
N ALA A 36 3.67 0.08 4.16
CA ALA A 36 3.65 0.78 2.87
C ALA A 36 2.42 1.68 2.72
N ILE A 37 1.24 1.23 3.21
CA ILE A 37 0.02 2.05 3.24
C ILE A 37 0.23 3.29 4.12
N GLU A 38 0.78 3.10 5.32
CA GLU A 38 1.07 4.20 6.25
C GLU A 38 2.10 5.17 5.67
N ALA A 39 3.12 4.68 4.97
CA ALA A 39 4.11 5.52 4.29
C ALA A 39 3.49 6.35 3.14
N LEU A 40 2.60 5.76 2.32
CA LEU A 40 1.86 6.49 1.29
C LEU A 40 0.98 7.59 1.90
N SER A 41 0.22 7.25 2.95
CA SER A 41 -0.66 8.18 3.66
C SER A 41 0.12 9.32 4.35
N ALA A 42 1.37 9.06 4.74
CA ALA A 42 2.28 10.10 5.23
C ALA A 42 2.90 10.95 4.11
N GLY A 43 2.69 10.59 2.83
CA GLY A 43 3.28 11.30 1.69
C GLY A 43 4.78 11.00 1.50
N VAL A 44 5.24 9.82 1.94
CA VAL A 44 6.65 9.41 1.89
C VAL A 44 6.93 8.64 0.61
N GLN A 45 8.05 8.92 -0.05
CA GLN A 45 8.51 8.16 -1.21
C GLN A 45 8.89 6.74 -0.78
N ILE A 46 8.30 5.72 -1.41
CA ILE A 46 8.62 4.32 -1.13
C ILE A 46 9.60 3.80 -2.17
N VAL A 47 10.65 3.11 -1.72
CA VAL A 47 11.55 2.32 -2.57
C VAL A 47 11.46 0.87 -2.13
N CYS A 48 10.92 0.01 -2.99
CA CYS A 48 10.68 -1.40 -2.67
C CYS A 48 10.82 -2.30 -3.90
N PRO A 49 10.98 -3.64 -3.73
CA PRO A 49 10.96 -4.57 -4.84
C PRO A 49 9.55 -4.73 -5.42
N ASN A 50 9.47 -5.10 -6.69
CA ASN A 50 8.25 -5.62 -7.30
C ASN A 50 8.07 -7.09 -6.87
N LEU A 51 7.53 -7.28 -5.64
CA LEU A 51 7.39 -8.59 -5.01
C LEU A 51 6.05 -8.72 -4.29
N GLY A 52 5.36 -9.86 -4.49
CA GLY A 52 4.07 -10.13 -3.85
C GLY A 52 3.04 -9.05 -4.13
N ALA A 53 2.31 -8.64 -3.10
CA ALA A 53 1.26 -7.62 -3.20
C ALA A 53 1.79 -6.17 -3.17
N LEU A 54 3.09 -5.91 -3.10
CA LEU A 54 3.61 -4.54 -3.03
C LEU A 54 3.16 -3.64 -4.18
N PRO A 55 3.11 -4.09 -5.45
CA PRO A 55 2.57 -3.27 -6.54
C PRO A 55 1.12 -2.85 -6.31
N GLU A 56 0.27 -3.80 -5.94
CA GLU A 56 -1.15 -3.55 -5.64
C GLU A 56 -1.31 -2.65 -4.42
N THR A 57 -0.64 -2.99 -3.31
CA THR A 57 -0.70 -2.25 -2.05
C THR A 57 -0.28 -0.79 -2.22
N THR A 58 0.68 -0.52 -3.08
CA THR A 58 1.14 0.86 -3.32
C THR A 58 0.44 1.54 -4.49
N GLY A 59 -0.53 0.89 -5.15
CA GLY A 59 -1.18 1.42 -6.35
C GLY A 59 -0.18 1.77 -7.46
N ASN A 60 0.96 1.11 -7.49
CA ASN A 60 2.10 1.41 -8.36
C ASN A 60 2.72 2.82 -8.17
N PHE A 61 2.43 3.50 -7.08
CA PHE A 61 3.05 4.80 -6.77
C PHE A 61 4.48 4.69 -6.24
N ALA A 62 4.87 3.52 -5.69
CA ALA A 62 6.23 3.30 -5.21
C ALA A 62 7.27 3.33 -6.34
N THR A 63 8.49 3.64 -6.01
CA THR A 63 9.67 3.44 -6.86
C THR A 63 10.09 2.00 -6.74
N MET A 64 9.74 1.18 -7.73
CA MET A 64 9.94 -0.27 -7.69
C MET A 64 11.10 -0.72 -8.56
N TYR A 65 11.76 -1.77 -8.11
CA TYR A 65 12.78 -2.49 -8.87
C TYR A 65 12.44 -3.99 -8.93
N GLN A 66 12.96 -4.67 -9.95
CA GLN A 66 12.75 -6.10 -10.11
C GLN A 66 13.43 -6.87 -8.98
N TRP A 67 12.67 -7.67 -8.26
CA TRP A 67 13.17 -8.56 -7.22
C TRP A 67 14.07 -9.66 -7.81
N ASN A 68 15.06 -10.11 -7.03
CA ASN A 68 15.94 -11.20 -7.41
C ASN A 68 16.33 -12.04 -6.18
N GLU A 69 16.38 -13.35 -6.35
CA GLU A 69 16.74 -14.31 -5.28
C GLU A 69 18.20 -14.15 -4.80
N ASN A 70 19.07 -13.71 -5.68
CA ASN A 70 20.46 -13.45 -5.29
C ASN A 70 20.52 -12.21 -4.41
N GLN A 71 20.80 -12.43 -3.12
CA GLN A 71 20.81 -11.38 -2.11
C GLN A 71 21.78 -10.23 -2.43
N GLN A 72 22.96 -10.54 -2.94
CA GLN A 72 23.96 -9.51 -3.28
C GLN A 72 23.49 -8.67 -4.48
N PHE A 73 22.91 -9.30 -5.48
CA PHE A 73 22.34 -8.59 -6.62
C PHE A 73 21.15 -7.73 -6.19
N HIS A 74 20.23 -8.29 -5.39
CA HIS A 74 19.10 -7.59 -4.81
C HIS A 74 19.54 -6.33 -4.03
N ALA A 75 20.54 -6.49 -3.14
CA ALA A 75 21.07 -5.37 -2.36
C ALA A 75 21.67 -4.26 -3.23
N ASN A 76 22.41 -4.64 -4.27
CA ASN A 76 23.03 -3.68 -5.19
C ASN A 76 21.97 -2.91 -6.00
N VAL A 77 20.93 -3.61 -6.50
CA VAL A 77 19.83 -2.97 -7.23
C VAL A 77 19.07 -2.01 -6.29
N PHE A 78 18.71 -2.47 -5.09
CA PHE A 78 18.07 -1.63 -4.09
C PHE A 78 18.87 -0.37 -3.79
N ALA A 79 20.19 -0.50 -3.55
CA ALA A 79 21.06 0.63 -3.25
C ALA A 79 21.08 1.67 -4.37
N ASN A 80 21.08 1.23 -5.63
CA ASN A 80 21.01 2.14 -6.80
C ASN A 80 19.67 2.88 -6.88
N PHE A 81 18.54 2.17 -6.65
CA PHE A 81 17.22 2.79 -6.64
C PHE A 81 17.06 3.76 -5.47
N LEU A 82 17.56 3.40 -4.29
CA LEU A 82 17.56 4.26 -3.11
C LEU A 82 18.39 5.53 -3.35
N LYS A 83 19.57 5.39 -3.97
CA LYS A 83 20.39 6.55 -4.34
C LYS A 83 19.63 7.48 -5.29
N GLY A 84 19.01 6.94 -6.34
CA GLY A 84 18.20 7.71 -7.26
C GLY A 84 17.03 8.42 -6.58
N ALA A 85 16.40 7.78 -5.59
CA ALA A 85 15.35 8.40 -4.79
C ALA A 85 15.88 9.57 -3.95
N VAL A 86 17.04 9.41 -3.31
CA VAL A 86 17.70 10.49 -2.55
C VAL A 86 18.07 11.67 -3.45
N ASP A 87 18.54 11.41 -4.66
CA ASP A 87 18.93 12.47 -5.60
C ASP A 87 17.71 13.27 -6.11
N ASN A 88 16.50 12.67 -6.10
CA ASN A 88 15.30 13.23 -6.74
C ASN A 88 14.12 13.55 -5.82
N TYR A 89 14.20 13.29 -4.50
CA TYR A 89 13.03 13.39 -3.61
C TYR A 89 12.42 14.80 -3.51
N LYS A 90 13.19 15.85 -3.85
CA LYS A 90 12.73 17.25 -3.87
C LYS A 90 12.28 17.74 -5.24
N SER A 91 12.34 16.92 -6.29
CA SER A 91 11.90 17.36 -7.61
C SER A 91 10.40 17.64 -7.62
N GLU A 92 9.97 18.64 -8.40
CA GLU A 92 8.54 18.98 -8.51
C GLU A 92 7.69 17.80 -8.97
N ASP A 93 8.22 16.99 -9.88
CA ASP A 93 7.52 15.79 -10.39
C ASP A 93 7.34 14.76 -9.26
N MET A 94 8.35 14.55 -8.44
CA MET A 94 8.24 13.65 -7.29
C MET A 94 7.24 14.19 -6.27
N LEU A 95 7.30 15.46 -5.92
CA LEU A 95 6.37 16.07 -4.97
C LEU A 95 4.91 15.97 -5.47
N ARG A 96 4.67 16.19 -6.76
CA ARG A 96 3.33 15.97 -7.37
C ARG A 96 2.90 14.51 -7.27
N LYS A 97 3.78 13.57 -7.63
CA LYS A 97 3.51 12.13 -7.52
C LYS A 97 3.16 11.73 -6.09
N LEU A 98 3.90 12.22 -5.08
CA LEU A 98 3.65 11.92 -3.68
C LEU A 98 2.32 12.50 -3.19
N ALA A 99 1.94 13.69 -3.64
CA ALA A 99 0.63 14.28 -3.33
C ALA A 99 -0.53 13.42 -3.89
N PHE A 100 -0.41 12.92 -5.13
CA PHE A 100 -1.38 11.98 -5.70
C PHE A 100 -1.42 10.65 -4.96
N ALA A 101 -0.25 10.07 -4.64
CA ALA A 101 -0.14 8.82 -3.91
C ALA A 101 -0.78 8.90 -2.53
N LYS A 102 -0.51 9.99 -1.81
CA LYS A 102 -1.14 10.26 -0.51
C LYS A 102 -2.66 10.37 -0.63
N ASN A 103 -3.16 11.20 -1.54
CA ASN A 103 -4.60 11.37 -1.73
C ASN A 103 -5.27 10.03 -2.11
N TRP A 104 -4.64 9.25 -2.98
CA TRP A 104 -5.14 7.92 -3.32
C TRP A 104 -5.19 6.99 -2.11
N ALA A 105 -4.11 6.91 -1.32
CA ALA A 105 -4.05 6.05 -0.15
C ALA A 105 -5.08 6.45 0.93
N ASP A 106 -5.20 7.75 1.22
CA ASP A 106 -6.13 8.28 2.21
C ASP A 106 -7.61 7.98 1.85
N ASN A 107 -7.94 7.95 0.56
CA ASN A 107 -9.29 7.60 0.11
C ASN A 107 -9.47 6.08 -0.01
N PHE A 108 -8.56 5.39 -0.72
CA PHE A 108 -8.71 3.97 -1.04
C PHE A 108 -8.61 3.08 0.20
N TYR A 109 -7.76 3.41 1.18
CA TYR A 109 -7.57 2.65 2.41
C TYR A 109 -8.35 3.22 3.61
N SER A 110 -9.30 4.15 3.38
CA SER A 110 -10.14 4.66 4.47
C SER A 110 -11.11 3.58 4.98
N TRP A 111 -11.37 3.59 6.27
CA TRP A 111 -12.38 2.71 6.86
C TRP A 111 -13.78 2.96 6.31
N ASP A 112 -14.12 4.21 5.98
CA ASP A 112 -15.41 4.56 5.39
C ASP A 112 -15.58 3.91 4.01
N MET A 113 -14.55 3.93 3.18
CA MET A 113 -14.56 3.23 1.89
C MET A 113 -14.76 1.73 2.08
N ARG A 114 -13.98 1.10 2.97
CA ARG A 114 -14.10 -0.33 3.25
C ARG A 114 -15.47 -0.70 3.81
N ALA A 115 -16.01 0.10 4.75
CA ALA A 115 -17.34 -0.12 5.31
C ALA A 115 -18.43 -0.07 4.22
N ASN A 116 -18.36 0.91 3.33
CA ASN A 116 -19.32 1.03 2.22
C ASN A 116 -19.25 -0.14 1.24
N GLU A 117 -18.07 -0.62 0.92
CA GLU A 117 -17.88 -1.82 0.09
C GLU A 117 -18.50 -3.07 0.74
N TRP A 118 -18.24 -3.28 2.05
CA TRP A 118 -18.85 -4.38 2.80
C TRP A 118 -20.37 -4.27 2.87
N ILE A 119 -20.92 -3.09 3.13
CA ILE A 119 -22.36 -2.85 3.14
C ILE A 119 -22.96 -3.18 1.77
N GLY A 120 -22.34 -2.73 0.68
CA GLY A 120 -22.79 -3.01 -0.68
C GLY A 120 -22.79 -4.51 -0.98
N MET A 121 -21.72 -5.21 -0.64
CA MET A 121 -21.60 -6.66 -0.82
C MET A 121 -22.66 -7.43 -0.01
N LEU A 122 -22.79 -7.12 1.28
CA LEU A 122 -23.77 -7.78 2.16
C LEU A 122 -25.21 -7.56 1.70
N ASN A 123 -25.56 -6.34 1.32
CA ASN A 123 -26.90 -6.05 0.77
C ASN A 123 -27.15 -6.84 -0.52
N GLY A 124 -26.17 -6.96 -1.41
CA GLY A 124 -26.27 -7.78 -2.62
C GLY A 124 -26.52 -9.27 -2.29
N LEU A 125 -25.82 -9.82 -1.31
CA LEU A 125 -26.01 -11.20 -0.87
C LEU A 125 -27.41 -11.41 -0.27
N LEU A 126 -27.92 -10.48 0.53
CA LEU A 126 -29.26 -10.54 1.09
C LEU A 126 -30.35 -10.53 0.00
N GLN A 127 -30.20 -9.67 -1.02
CA GLN A 127 -31.14 -9.62 -2.15
C GLN A 127 -31.16 -10.93 -2.94
N ILE A 128 -29.99 -11.56 -3.16
CA ILE A 128 -29.89 -12.86 -3.83
C ILE A 128 -30.62 -13.93 -3.00
N GLU A 129 -30.42 -13.93 -1.70
CA GLU A 129 -31.07 -14.91 -0.80
C GLU A 129 -32.60 -14.75 -0.77
N GLU A 130 -33.09 -13.51 -0.73
CA GLU A 130 -34.52 -13.21 -0.81
C GLU A 130 -35.11 -13.63 -2.16
N ALA A 131 -34.40 -13.39 -3.26
CA ALA A 131 -34.85 -13.84 -4.59
C ALA A 131 -34.94 -15.37 -4.67
N LYS A 132 -33.96 -16.09 -4.13
CA LYS A 132 -34.00 -17.57 -4.06
C LYS A 132 -35.21 -18.06 -3.26
N LYS A 133 -35.52 -17.44 -2.13
CA LYS A 133 -36.70 -17.79 -1.31
C LYS A 133 -38.00 -17.57 -2.04
N LYS A 134 -38.14 -16.47 -2.80
CA LYS A 134 -39.34 -16.18 -3.61
C LYS A 134 -39.55 -17.23 -4.68
N VAL A 135 -38.51 -17.62 -5.39
CA VAL A 135 -38.57 -18.68 -6.41
C VAL A 135 -38.93 -20.02 -5.78
N ALA A 136 -38.33 -20.39 -4.66
CA ALA A 136 -38.63 -21.65 -3.96
C ALA A 136 -40.09 -21.70 -3.45
N ASN A 137 -40.68 -20.57 -3.09
CA ASN A 137 -42.06 -20.47 -2.63
C ASN A 137 -43.07 -20.29 -3.75
N GLY A 138 -42.70 -20.42 -5.02
CA GLY A 138 -43.60 -20.30 -6.18
C GLY A 138 -44.13 -18.90 -6.45
N GLN A 139 -43.53 -17.86 -5.87
CA GLN A 139 -43.91 -16.45 -5.99
C GLN A 139 -43.11 -15.68 -7.06
N GLY A 140 -42.39 -16.41 -7.92
CA GLY A 140 -41.59 -15.84 -9.00
C GLY A 140 -42.22 -16.16 -10.36
N ALA A 141 -43.21 -15.42 -10.77
CA ALA A 141 -43.68 -15.35 -12.14
C ALA A 141 -43.79 -13.87 -12.53
#